data_62a551a740a95de1fcf576f20f70b546
#
_entry.id   62a551a740a95de1fcf576f20f70b546
#
_cell.length_a   1.000
_cell.length_b   1.000
_cell.length_c   1.000
_cell.angle_alpha   90.00
_cell.angle_beta   90.00
_cell.angle_gamma   90.00
#
_symmetry.space_group_name_H-M   'P 1'
#
loop_
_entity.id
_entity.type
_entity.pdbx_description
1 polymer ?
#
loop_
_entity_poly.entity_id
_entity_poly.type
_entity_poly.pdbx_seq_one_letter_code
_entity_poly.pdbx_strand_id
1 'polypeptide(L)'
;MEGKLELILYILVAYVLFVLVPHDTTMIYMSSVPTVLLGLPRATLETMTGNMLGDGSVGYPNFARDGKASGNARYAITMSAKAYNYLLSLANGVYSKFSTYVLKPYPNLYLPQHEGKTVTQYYFQTRSLPIFTALHSL
;
A
#
# COMPACT_ATOMS: atom_id res chain seq x y z
N MET A 1 -8.41 -4.77 -11.01
CA MET A 1 -8.69 -3.33 -11.05
C MET A 1 -9.98 -2.96 -10.34
N GLU A 2 -11.06 -3.69 -10.56
CA GLU A 2 -12.33 -3.43 -9.87
C GLU A 2 -12.20 -3.52 -8.34
N GLY A 3 -11.52 -4.54 -7.82
CA GLY A 3 -11.29 -4.68 -6.39
C GLY A 3 -10.49 -3.54 -5.76
N LYS A 4 -9.55 -2.94 -6.50
CA LYS A 4 -8.79 -1.78 -6.01
C LYS A 4 -9.69 -0.55 -5.85
N LEU A 5 -10.58 -0.31 -6.80
CA LEU A 5 -11.52 0.81 -6.75
C LEU A 5 -12.50 0.66 -5.59
N GLU A 6 -13.05 -0.52 -5.39
CA GLU A 6 -13.96 -0.81 -4.27
C GLU A 6 -13.26 -0.62 -2.94
N LEU A 7 -12.01 -1.10 -2.80
CA LEU A 7 -11.20 -0.91 -1.61
C LEU A 7 -10.98 0.57 -1.31
N ILE A 8 -10.60 1.36 -2.31
CA ILE A 8 -10.37 2.80 -2.16
C ILE A 8 -11.65 3.50 -1.70
N LEU A 9 -12.79 3.22 -2.35
CA LEU A 9 -14.08 3.80 -1.98
C LEU A 9 -14.47 3.43 -0.55
N TYR A 10 -14.26 2.18 -0.16
CA TYR A 10 -14.55 1.68 1.18
C TYR A 10 -13.74 2.41 2.26
N ILE A 11 -12.43 2.53 2.05
CA ILE A 11 -11.53 3.23 2.97
C ILE A 11 -11.86 4.72 3.03
N LEU A 12 -12.14 5.36 1.89
CA LEU A 12 -12.54 6.78 1.84
C LEU A 12 -13.83 7.04 2.59
N VAL A 13 -14.86 6.21 2.39
CA VAL A 13 -16.14 6.35 3.09
C VAL A 13 -15.96 6.14 4.59
N ALA A 14 -15.19 5.14 4.99
CA ALA A 14 -14.88 4.91 6.40
C ALA A 14 -14.15 6.11 7.03
N TYR A 15 -13.20 6.70 6.31
CA TYR A 15 -12.47 7.89 6.76
C TYR A 15 -13.40 9.10 6.90
N VAL A 16 -14.24 9.38 5.89
CA VAL A 16 -15.19 10.50 5.92
C VAL A 16 -16.16 10.35 7.08
N LEU A 17 -16.71 9.17 7.29
CA LEU A 17 -17.61 8.89 8.40
C LEU A 17 -16.92 9.08 9.75
N PHE A 18 -15.67 8.64 9.88
CA PHE A 18 -14.89 8.81 11.11
C PHE A 18 -14.63 10.28 11.45
N VAL A 19 -14.43 11.15 10.45
CA VAL A 19 -14.10 12.56 10.64
C VAL A 19 -15.34 13.44 10.79
N LEU A 20 -16.40 13.17 10.02
CA LEU A 20 -17.52 14.09 9.83
C LEU A 20 -18.82 13.68 10.51
N VAL A 21 -18.94 12.43 11.00
CA VAL A 21 -20.19 11.88 11.53
C VAL A 21 -20.10 11.68 13.05
N PRO A 22 -21.22 11.78 13.79
CA PRO A 22 -21.26 11.50 15.23
C PRO A 22 -20.74 10.10 15.57
N HIS A 23 -20.10 9.98 16.73
CA HIS A 23 -19.40 8.78 17.17
C HIS A 23 -20.24 7.49 17.08
N ASP A 24 -21.50 7.54 17.45
CA ASP A 24 -22.39 6.36 17.45
C ASP A 24 -22.59 5.80 16.03
N THR A 25 -22.83 6.67 15.05
CA THR A 25 -23.01 6.27 13.65
C THR A 25 -21.71 5.72 13.07
N THR A 26 -20.57 6.34 13.43
CA THR A 26 -19.24 5.89 13.01
C THR A 26 -18.97 4.47 13.52
N MET A 27 -19.32 4.15 14.76
CA MET A 27 -19.10 2.82 15.32
C MET A 27 -19.88 1.74 14.56
N ILE A 28 -21.13 2.00 14.19
CA ILE A 28 -21.94 1.05 13.41
C ILE A 28 -21.31 0.77 12.05
N TYR A 29 -20.84 1.81 11.38
CA TYR A 29 -20.19 1.67 10.08
C TYR A 29 -18.87 0.93 10.18
N MET A 30 -18.03 1.28 11.16
CA MET A 30 -16.71 0.68 11.34
C MET A 30 -16.80 -0.81 11.72
N SER A 31 -17.93 -1.30 12.22
CA SER A 31 -18.13 -2.72 12.47
C SER A 31 -18.08 -3.57 11.20
N SER A 32 -18.30 -2.97 10.03
CA SER A 32 -18.19 -3.63 8.72
C SER A 32 -16.75 -3.67 8.18
N VAL A 33 -15.84 -2.90 8.76
CA VAL A 33 -14.42 -2.87 8.36
C VAL A 33 -13.70 -4.08 8.96
N PRO A 34 -12.85 -4.80 8.20
CA PRO A 34 -12.06 -5.90 8.76
C PRO A 34 -11.29 -5.46 10.00
N THR A 35 -11.39 -6.25 11.07
CA THR A 35 -10.80 -5.92 12.39
C THR A 35 -9.31 -5.60 12.30
N VAL A 36 -8.58 -6.28 11.41
CA VAL A 36 -7.15 -6.04 11.21
C VAL A 36 -6.84 -4.62 10.75
N LEU A 37 -7.74 -4.00 9.97
CA LEU A 37 -7.59 -2.62 9.50
C LEU A 37 -7.85 -1.60 10.60
N LEU A 38 -8.75 -1.92 11.52
CA LEU A 38 -9.05 -1.05 12.66
C LEU A 38 -7.90 -0.95 13.64
N GLY A 39 -6.96 -1.91 13.61
CA GLY A 39 -5.74 -1.87 14.42
C GLY A 39 -4.67 -0.92 13.91
N LEU A 40 -4.84 -0.35 12.71
CA LEU A 40 -3.87 0.59 12.16
C LEU A 40 -4.08 2.00 12.73
N PRO A 41 -2.99 2.75 12.98
CA PRO A 41 -3.09 4.16 13.32
C PRO A 41 -3.83 4.93 12.22
N ARG A 42 -4.60 5.93 12.62
CA ARG A 42 -5.36 6.76 11.68
C ARG A 42 -4.46 7.38 10.59
N ALA A 43 -3.32 7.93 10.98
CA ALA A 43 -2.37 8.52 10.03
C ALA A 43 -1.90 7.51 8.97
N THR A 44 -1.71 6.25 9.35
CA THR A 44 -1.35 5.18 8.42
C THR A 44 -2.48 4.92 7.41
N LEU A 45 -3.72 4.80 7.89
CA LEU A 45 -4.87 4.59 7.00
C LEU A 45 -5.06 5.75 6.02
N GLU A 46 -4.94 6.98 6.49
CA GLU A 46 -5.04 8.17 5.64
C GLU A 46 -3.97 8.17 4.54
N THR A 47 -2.73 7.90 4.91
CA THR A 47 -1.61 7.85 3.97
C THR A 47 -1.78 6.72 2.96
N MET A 48 -2.17 5.53 3.42
CA MET A 48 -2.42 4.38 2.53
C MET A 48 -3.54 4.68 1.55
N THR A 49 -4.63 5.30 2.00
CA THR A 49 -5.75 5.70 1.15
C THR A 49 -5.28 6.66 0.06
N GLY A 50 -4.55 7.71 0.43
CA GLY A 50 -4.01 8.66 -0.53
C GLY A 50 -3.07 8.01 -1.55
N ASN A 51 -2.19 7.14 -1.10
CA ASN A 51 -1.25 6.45 -1.98
C ASN A 51 -1.96 5.44 -2.91
N MET A 52 -3.01 4.78 -2.45
CA MET A 52 -3.79 3.86 -3.30
C MET A 52 -4.59 4.57 -4.38
N LEU A 53 -4.93 5.84 -4.18
CA LEU A 53 -5.54 6.66 -5.23
C LEU A 53 -4.55 6.98 -6.36
N GLY A 54 -3.25 6.91 -6.09
CA GLY A 54 -2.19 7.18 -7.04
C GLY A 54 -1.31 5.96 -7.29
N ASP A 55 -0.08 6.02 -6.80
CA ASP A 55 1.01 5.10 -7.15
C ASP A 55 1.08 3.84 -6.30
N GLY A 56 0.27 3.72 -5.26
CA GLY A 56 0.25 2.56 -4.38
C GLY A 56 -0.53 1.39 -4.95
N SER A 57 -0.10 0.17 -4.62
CA SER A 57 -0.78 -1.06 -5.02
C SER A 57 -0.60 -2.15 -3.97
N VAL A 58 -1.58 -3.06 -3.92
CA VAL A 58 -1.52 -4.27 -3.08
C VAL A 58 -1.56 -5.47 -4.01
N GLY A 59 -0.65 -6.40 -3.82
CA GLY A 59 -0.60 -7.59 -4.66
C GLY A 59 0.16 -8.73 -3.99
N TYR A 60 0.06 -9.91 -4.60
CA TYR A 60 0.78 -11.09 -4.13
C TYR A 60 2.12 -11.23 -4.85
N PRO A 61 3.23 -11.39 -4.11
CA PRO A 61 4.54 -11.58 -4.72
C PRO A 61 4.77 -12.98 -5.27
N ASN A 62 4.04 -13.97 -4.75
CA ASN A 62 4.25 -15.37 -5.07
C ASN A 62 2.96 -16.07 -5.47
N PHE A 63 3.09 -17.04 -6.40
CA PHE A 63 1.99 -17.88 -6.85
C PHE A 63 2.44 -19.33 -6.81
N ALA A 64 1.52 -20.22 -6.41
CA ALA A 64 1.72 -21.66 -6.48
C ALA A 64 1.65 -22.15 -7.93
N ARG A 65 2.05 -23.42 -8.17
CA ARG A 65 2.05 -24.02 -9.52
C ARG A 65 0.65 -24.05 -10.17
N ASP A 66 -0.39 -24.07 -9.36
CA ASP A 66 -1.80 -24.03 -9.84
C ASP A 66 -2.27 -22.62 -10.22
N GLY A 67 -1.40 -21.60 -10.12
CA GLY A 67 -1.72 -20.22 -10.41
C GLY A 67 -2.40 -19.47 -9.28
N LYS A 68 -2.67 -20.11 -8.14
CA LYS A 68 -3.25 -19.46 -6.97
C LYS A 68 -2.20 -18.70 -6.18
N ALA A 69 -2.59 -17.56 -5.59
CA ALA A 69 -1.72 -16.79 -4.74
C ALA A 69 -1.24 -17.61 -3.55
N SER A 70 0.05 -17.52 -3.25
CA SER A 70 0.71 -18.21 -2.15
C SER A 70 1.25 -17.20 -1.14
N GLY A 71 0.97 -17.45 0.15
CA GLY A 71 1.38 -16.55 1.23
C GLY A 71 0.55 -15.28 1.31
N ASN A 72 1.12 -14.25 1.91
CA ASN A 72 0.45 -12.98 2.13
C ASN A 72 0.74 -11.97 1.01
N ALA A 73 -0.19 -11.05 0.81
CA ALA A 73 -0.02 -9.90 -0.05
C ALA A 73 0.97 -8.89 0.54
N ARG A 74 1.47 -8.00 -0.28
CA ARG A 74 2.33 -6.87 0.13
C ARG A 74 1.85 -5.58 -0.50
N TYR A 75 2.23 -4.48 0.10
CA TYR A 75 2.00 -3.14 -0.42
C TYR A 75 3.25 -2.66 -1.16
N ALA A 76 3.05 -1.96 -2.27
CA ALA A 76 4.15 -1.41 -3.06
C ALA A 76 3.82 0.00 -3.54
N ILE A 77 4.80 0.87 -3.56
CA ILE A 77 4.68 2.23 -4.09
C ILE A 77 5.84 2.48 -5.04
N THR A 78 5.52 2.95 -6.23
CA THR A 78 6.49 3.36 -7.25
C THR A 78 6.22 4.80 -7.62
N MET A 79 7.25 5.62 -7.61
CA MET A 79 7.15 7.04 -7.96
C MET A 79 8.28 7.47 -8.88
N SER A 80 8.05 8.55 -9.64
CA SER A 80 9.09 9.22 -10.43
C SER A 80 10.31 9.56 -9.56
N ALA A 81 11.50 9.52 -10.16
CA ALA A 81 12.75 9.91 -9.51
C ALA A 81 12.68 11.31 -8.88
N LYS A 82 11.87 12.20 -9.43
CA LYS A 82 11.65 13.56 -8.89
C LYS A 82 10.99 13.53 -7.50
N ALA A 83 10.25 12.49 -7.17
CA ALA A 83 9.58 12.32 -5.89
C ALA A 83 10.40 11.52 -4.87
N TYR A 84 11.70 11.33 -5.11
CA TYR A 84 12.58 10.50 -4.28
C TYR A 84 12.49 10.86 -2.79
N ASN A 85 12.61 12.14 -2.46
CA ASN A 85 12.59 12.58 -1.05
C ASN A 85 11.24 12.32 -0.37
N TYR A 86 10.16 12.49 -1.10
CA TYR A 86 8.83 12.18 -0.59
C TYR A 86 8.66 10.68 -0.36
N LEU A 87 9.06 9.87 -1.34
CA LEU A 87 9.00 8.41 -1.22
C LEU A 87 9.86 7.91 -0.05
N LEU A 88 11.05 8.49 0.13
CA LEU A 88 11.94 8.18 1.25
C LEU A 88 11.27 8.52 2.58
N SER A 89 10.58 9.63 2.68
CA SER A 89 9.85 10.03 3.89
C SER A 89 8.72 9.05 4.23
N LEU A 90 8.04 8.51 3.24
CA LEU A 90 7.02 7.47 3.43
C LEU A 90 7.65 6.16 3.94
N ALA A 91 8.73 5.72 3.32
CA ALA A 91 9.41 4.48 3.69
C ALA A 91 9.96 4.53 5.12
N ASN A 92 10.50 5.66 5.53
CA ASN A 92 11.08 5.86 6.86
C ASN A 92 10.05 6.30 7.92
N GLY A 93 8.87 6.73 7.50
CA GLY A 93 7.78 7.19 8.36
C GLY A 93 6.68 6.14 8.51
N VAL A 94 5.56 6.40 7.84
CA VAL A 94 4.32 5.61 7.96
C VAL A 94 4.53 4.12 7.66
N TYR A 95 5.35 3.80 6.67
CA TYR A 95 5.58 2.42 6.26
C TYR A 95 6.77 1.75 6.93
N SER A 96 7.48 2.42 7.82
CA SER A 96 8.69 1.89 8.47
C SER A 96 8.47 0.59 9.24
N LYS A 97 7.27 0.41 9.81
CA LYS A 97 6.91 -0.82 10.53
C LYS A 97 6.72 -2.03 9.60
N PHE A 98 6.45 -1.78 8.33
CA PHE A 98 6.08 -2.81 7.37
C PHE A 98 7.19 -3.10 6.36
N SER A 99 8.18 -2.22 6.26
CA SER A 99 9.25 -2.32 5.28
C SER A 99 10.60 -2.47 5.96
N THR A 100 11.43 -3.36 5.43
CA THR A 100 12.82 -3.54 5.86
C THR A 100 13.79 -2.96 4.84
N TYR A 101 13.31 -2.34 3.78
CA TYR A 101 14.12 -2.05 2.60
C TYR A 101 14.28 -0.57 2.32
N VAL A 102 15.47 -0.28 1.82
CA VAL A 102 15.80 0.99 1.17
C VAL A 102 15.10 1.07 -0.17
N LEU A 103 14.85 2.28 -0.63
CA LEU A 103 14.30 2.53 -1.96
C LEU A 103 15.15 1.87 -3.05
N LYS A 104 14.46 1.22 -3.99
CA LYS A 104 15.11 0.57 -5.13
C LYS A 104 14.94 1.40 -6.40
N PRO A 105 16.01 1.59 -7.18
CA PRO A 105 15.91 2.32 -8.43
C PRO A 105 15.33 1.44 -9.54
N TYR A 106 14.66 2.07 -10.49
CA TYR A 106 14.23 1.46 -11.73
C TYR A 106 14.60 2.37 -12.93
N PRO A 107 15.19 1.85 -13.99
CA PRO A 107 15.67 0.48 -14.14
C PRO A 107 16.84 0.16 -13.21
N ASN A 108 17.04 -1.12 -12.93
CA ASN A 108 18.18 -1.58 -12.14
C ASN A 108 19.45 -1.50 -12.97
N LEU A 109 20.31 -0.54 -12.68
CA LEU A 109 21.53 -0.27 -13.44
C LEU A 109 22.63 -1.31 -13.25
N TYR A 110 22.51 -2.21 -12.28
CA TYR A 110 23.43 -3.32 -12.09
C TYR A 110 23.23 -4.45 -13.13
N LEU A 111 22.09 -4.45 -13.83
CA LEU A 111 21.86 -5.41 -14.89
C LEU A 111 22.50 -4.95 -16.19
N PRO A 112 23.25 -5.86 -16.91
CA PRO A 112 23.96 -5.47 -18.14
C PRO A 112 23.07 -4.84 -19.21
N GLN A 113 21.82 -5.32 -19.35
CA GLN A 113 20.86 -4.78 -20.32
C GLN A 113 20.42 -3.35 -20.03
N HIS A 114 20.73 -2.83 -18.85
CA HIS A 114 20.36 -1.47 -18.43
C HIS A 114 21.58 -0.53 -18.41
N GLU A 115 22.74 -0.99 -18.86
CA GLU A 115 23.95 -0.17 -18.91
C GLU A 115 23.71 1.11 -19.73
N GLY A 116 24.12 2.25 -19.18
CA GLY A 116 23.94 3.55 -19.79
C GLY A 116 22.56 4.17 -19.66
N LYS A 117 21.59 3.48 -19.05
CA LYS A 117 20.26 4.02 -18.79
C LYS A 117 20.27 4.91 -17.54
N THR A 118 19.32 5.85 -17.50
CA THR A 118 19.11 6.74 -16.35
C THR A 118 17.98 6.20 -15.49
N VAL A 119 18.12 6.30 -14.17
CA VAL A 119 17.05 5.96 -13.23
C VAL A 119 15.87 6.91 -13.43
N THR A 120 14.70 6.36 -13.71
CA THR A 120 13.47 7.11 -13.97
C THR A 120 12.48 7.05 -12.81
N GLN A 121 12.56 6.00 -11.99
CA GLN A 121 11.64 5.75 -10.89
C GLN A 121 12.37 5.15 -9.70
N TYR A 122 11.77 5.29 -8.53
CA TYR A 122 12.13 4.55 -7.33
C TYR A 122 10.90 3.86 -6.76
N TYR A 123 11.11 2.76 -6.09
CA TYR A 123 10.03 2.02 -5.44
C TYR A 123 10.48 1.39 -4.14
N PHE A 124 9.51 1.11 -3.27
CA PHE A 124 9.71 0.22 -2.15
C PHE A 124 8.52 -0.73 -2.02
N GLN A 125 8.76 -1.81 -1.32
CA GLN A 125 7.75 -2.83 -1.06
C GLN A 125 7.78 -3.16 0.42
N THR A 126 6.60 -3.36 0.99
CA THR A 126 6.49 -3.84 2.36
C THR A 126 6.77 -5.34 2.42
N ARG A 127 6.91 -5.84 3.63
CA ARG A 127 6.87 -7.29 3.85
C ARG A 127 5.48 -7.80 3.49
N SER A 128 5.41 -9.09 3.12
CA SER A 128 4.14 -9.78 2.92
C SER A 128 3.51 -10.06 4.29
N LEU A 129 2.39 -9.45 4.59
CA LEU A 129 1.75 -9.50 5.90
C LEU A 129 0.25 -9.77 5.77
N PRO A 130 -0.36 -10.41 6.80
CA PRO A 130 -1.81 -10.67 6.80
C PRO A 130 -2.67 -9.42 6.61
N ILE A 131 -2.22 -8.27 7.10
CA ILE A 131 -2.93 -7.00 6.94
C ILE A 131 -3.10 -6.62 5.47
N PHE A 132 -2.07 -6.85 4.64
CA PHE A 132 -2.14 -6.56 3.22
C PHE A 132 -2.97 -7.59 2.46
N THR A 133 -2.99 -8.84 2.92
CA THR A 133 -3.91 -9.86 2.42
C THR A 133 -5.36 -9.45 2.68
N ALA A 134 -5.67 -8.95 3.86
CA ALA A 134 -7.00 -8.44 4.20
C ALA A 134 -7.38 -7.23 3.32
N LEU A 135 -6.45 -6.30 3.09
CA LEU A 135 -6.65 -5.17 2.19
C LEU A 135 -6.93 -5.62 0.75
N HIS A 136 -6.22 -6.62 0.27
CA HIS A 136 -6.39 -7.14 -1.09
C HIS A 136 -7.75 -7.82 -1.28
N SER A 137 -8.30 -8.44 -0.24
CA SER A 137 -9.56 -9.20 -0.30
C SER A 137 -10.82 -8.34 -0.23
N LEU A 138 -10.69 -7.06 0.07
CA LEU A 138 -11.82 -6.12 0.13
C LEU A 138 -12.41 -5.78 -1.23
#